data_e7dadf1cd73e2a7c093cdf1c7ffc6b31
#
_entry.id   e7dadf1cd73e2a7c093cdf1c7ffc6b31
#
_cell.length_a   1.000
_cell.length_b   1.000
_cell.length_c   1.000
_cell.angle_alpha   90.00
_cell.angle_beta   90.00
_cell.angle_gamma   90.00
#
_symmetry.space_group_name_H-M   'P 1'
#
loop_
_entity.id
_entity.type
_entity.pdbx_description
1 polymer ?
#
loop_
_entity_poly.entity_id
_entity_poly.type
_entity_poly.pdbx_seq_one_letter_code
_entity_poly.pdbx_strand_id
1 'polypeptide(L)'
;MNSTNTFVKTYAIVCLYTIAILALGFIIGAKAYKADSPKVESMPELSEWETTQLALILTESQMDSLAVGKANDLGILQITPIFVDEVNRLVGKDQFSHQDALSPEKSLQMLAIYQAHKNPSHDTDKAIQLHNPKGGYAYARKVKKNIARVKTYEYYRTLVTNSSH
;
A
#
# COMPACT_ATOMS: atom_id res chain seq x y z
N MET A 1 32.26 -49.01 -43.14
CA MET A 1 30.84 -48.61 -43.05
C MET A 1 30.29 -48.82 -41.64
N ASN A 2 30.74 -48.10 -40.62
CA ASN A 2 30.15 -48.18 -39.27
C ASN A 2 30.18 -46.89 -38.44
N SER A 3 30.68 -45.76 -39.00
CA SER A 3 30.81 -44.52 -38.25
C SER A 3 29.48 -43.73 -38.06
N THR A 4 28.63 -43.75 -39.06
CA THR A 4 27.34 -43.01 -39.05
C THR A 4 26.33 -43.58 -38.05
N ASN A 5 26.36 -44.88 -37.80
CA ASN A 5 25.41 -45.55 -36.91
C ASN A 5 25.69 -45.26 -35.42
N THR A 6 26.96 -44.99 -35.07
CA THR A 6 27.36 -44.64 -33.72
C THR A 6 26.98 -43.19 -33.38
N PHE A 7 27.16 -42.25 -34.33
CA PHE A 7 26.77 -40.84 -34.14
C PHE A 7 25.26 -40.67 -33.93
N VAL A 8 24.45 -41.34 -34.74
CA VAL A 8 22.98 -41.29 -34.63
C VAL A 8 22.49 -41.84 -33.28
N LYS A 9 23.09 -42.95 -32.80
CA LYS A 9 22.76 -43.50 -31.47
C LYS A 9 23.15 -42.57 -30.32
N THR A 10 24.32 -41.92 -30.41
CA THR A 10 24.78 -41.00 -29.39
C THR A 10 23.89 -39.74 -29.32
N TYR A 11 23.48 -39.19 -30.47
CA TYR A 11 22.56 -38.05 -30.52
C TYR A 11 21.17 -38.40 -29.96
N ALA A 12 20.64 -39.58 -30.28
CA ALA A 12 19.36 -40.04 -29.75
C ALA A 12 19.37 -40.17 -28.22
N ILE A 13 20.47 -40.68 -27.65
CA ILE A 13 20.65 -40.82 -26.21
C ILE A 13 20.72 -39.44 -25.52
N VAL A 14 21.48 -38.48 -26.08
CA VAL A 14 21.59 -37.13 -25.56
C VAL A 14 20.23 -36.41 -25.59
N CYS A 15 19.48 -36.53 -26.70
CA CYS A 15 18.13 -35.93 -26.77
C CYS A 15 17.16 -36.55 -25.76
N LEU A 16 17.21 -37.85 -25.51
CA LEU A 16 16.38 -38.50 -24.50
C LEU A 16 16.73 -38.03 -23.07
N TYR A 17 18.02 -37.85 -22.76
CA TYR A 17 18.45 -37.33 -21.46
C TYR A 17 18.03 -35.87 -21.24
N THR A 18 18.13 -35.00 -22.26
CA THR A 18 17.70 -33.60 -22.16
C THR A 18 16.19 -33.50 -21.99
N ILE A 19 15.39 -34.30 -22.67
CA ILE A 19 13.93 -34.34 -22.50
C ILE A 19 13.56 -34.84 -21.09
N ALA A 20 14.26 -35.87 -20.58
CA ALA A 20 14.03 -36.41 -19.25
C ALA A 20 14.36 -35.37 -18.15
N ILE A 21 15.45 -34.59 -18.30
CA ILE A 21 15.83 -33.54 -17.36
C ILE A 21 14.82 -32.39 -17.39
N LEU A 22 14.35 -31.98 -18.58
CA LEU A 22 13.32 -30.95 -18.72
C LEU A 22 11.97 -31.39 -18.13
N ALA A 23 11.57 -32.64 -18.35
CA ALA A 23 10.36 -33.21 -17.77
C ALA A 23 10.44 -33.29 -16.22
N LEU A 24 11.61 -33.72 -15.70
CA LEU A 24 11.84 -33.77 -14.26
C LEU A 24 11.83 -32.37 -13.62
N GLY A 25 12.46 -31.39 -14.28
CA GLY A 25 12.42 -29.96 -13.86
C GLY A 25 11.02 -29.41 -13.86
N PHE A 26 10.20 -29.76 -14.85
CA PHE A 26 8.79 -29.32 -14.90
C PHE A 26 7.95 -29.99 -13.80
N ILE A 27 8.16 -31.26 -13.49
CA ILE A 27 7.46 -31.99 -12.42
C ILE A 27 7.86 -31.43 -11.03
N ILE A 28 9.15 -31.16 -10.83
CA ILE A 28 9.65 -30.57 -9.57
C ILE A 28 9.15 -29.12 -9.44
N GLY A 29 9.21 -28.33 -10.51
CA GLY A 29 8.68 -26.98 -10.54
C GLY A 29 7.16 -26.91 -10.29
N ALA A 30 6.39 -27.82 -10.88
CA ALA A 30 4.94 -27.89 -10.67
C ALA A 30 4.55 -28.36 -9.26
N LYS A 31 5.34 -29.26 -8.64
CA LYS A 31 5.14 -29.64 -7.23
C LYS A 31 5.54 -28.53 -6.26
N ALA A 32 6.64 -27.82 -6.53
CA ALA A 32 7.05 -26.67 -5.73
C ALA A 32 6.06 -25.50 -5.82
N TYR A 33 5.42 -25.31 -6.98
CA TYR A 33 4.40 -24.28 -7.18
C TYR A 33 3.05 -24.59 -6.49
N LYS A 34 2.77 -25.88 -6.19
CA LYS A 34 1.57 -26.29 -5.41
C LYS A 34 1.77 -26.30 -3.91
N ALA A 35 3.02 -26.25 -3.43
CA ALA A 35 3.32 -26.17 -2.02
C ALA A 35 3.52 -24.70 -1.66
N ASP A 36 2.64 -24.14 -0.87
CA ASP A 36 2.68 -22.82 -0.27
C ASP A 36 2.30 -21.63 -1.17
N SER A 37 1.08 -21.64 -1.69
CA SER A 37 0.40 -20.36 -1.80
C SER A 37 0.26 -19.82 -0.37
N PRO A 38 0.90 -18.69 -0.01
CA PRO A 38 0.75 -18.15 1.32
C PRO A 38 -0.76 -18.01 1.57
N LYS A 39 -1.24 -18.61 2.66
CA LYS A 39 -2.60 -18.42 3.12
C LYS A 39 -2.76 -16.91 3.25
N VAL A 40 -3.51 -16.29 2.35
CA VAL A 40 -3.83 -14.88 2.44
C VAL A 40 -4.72 -14.77 3.67
N GLU A 41 -4.10 -14.47 4.82
CA GLU A 41 -4.87 -14.13 6.01
C GLU A 41 -5.78 -12.98 5.61
N SER A 42 -7.07 -13.16 5.86
CA SER A 42 -8.06 -12.15 5.57
C SER A 42 -7.71 -10.90 6.39
N MET A 43 -7.11 -9.91 5.74
CA MET A 43 -6.90 -8.61 6.37
C MET A 43 -8.25 -8.04 6.79
N PRO A 44 -8.37 -7.46 8.00
CA PRO A 44 -9.62 -6.87 8.45
C PRO A 44 -10.10 -5.80 7.46
N GLU A 45 -11.41 -5.64 7.38
CA GLU A 45 -12.02 -4.58 6.59
C GLU A 45 -11.66 -3.21 7.21
N LEU A 46 -11.34 -2.23 6.35
CA LEU A 46 -11.03 -0.88 6.81
C LEU A 46 -12.28 -0.22 7.40
N SER A 47 -12.15 0.36 8.57
CA SER A 47 -13.16 1.24 9.14
C SER A 47 -13.36 2.49 8.26
N GLU A 48 -14.46 3.20 8.47
CA GLU A 48 -14.73 4.45 7.74
C GLU A 48 -13.63 5.50 8.01
N TRP A 49 -13.10 5.53 9.22
CA TRP A 49 -11.99 6.42 9.57
C TRP A 49 -10.68 6.04 8.85
N GLU A 50 -10.31 4.76 8.83
CA GLU A 50 -9.11 4.28 8.11
C GLU A 50 -9.24 4.52 6.60
N THR A 51 -10.44 4.34 6.04
CA THR A 51 -10.76 4.67 4.65
C THR A 51 -10.53 6.17 4.38
N THR A 52 -10.95 7.03 5.30
CA THR A 52 -10.74 8.49 5.20
C THR A 52 -9.26 8.85 5.28
N GLN A 53 -8.52 8.28 6.23
CA GLN A 53 -7.06 8.49 6.35
C GLN A 53 -6.32 8.09 5.07
N LEU A 54 -6.62 6.90 4.53
CA LEU A 54 -6.01 6.43 3.29
C LEU A 54 -6.36 7.33 2.09
N ALA A 55 -7.58 7.84 2.03
CA ALA A 55 -8.00 8.77 0.98
C ALA A 55 -7.28 10.13 1.09
N LEU A 56 -7.00 10.63 2.29
CA LEU A 56 -6.16 11.81 2.51
C LEU A 56 -4.75 11.56 1.98
N ILE A 57 -4.10 10.46 2.39
CA ILE A 57 -2.76 10.08 1.94
C ILE A 57 -2.69 9.99 0.40
N LEU A 58 -3.67 9.33 -0.24
CA LEU A 58 -3.75 9.25 -1.70
C LEU A 58 -3.95 10.62 -2.38
N THR A 59 -4.59 11.56 -1.69
CA THR A 59 -4.83 12.91 -2.22
C THR A 59 -3.59 13.77 -2.13
N GLU A 60 -2.83 13.67 -1.05
CA GLU A 60 -1.69 14.52 -0.73
C GLU A 60 -0.41 14.09 -1.47
N SER A 61 -0.05 12.82 -1.40
CA SER A 61 1.24 12.34 -1.89
C SER A 61 1.17 11.10 -2.78
N GLN A 62 -0.01 10.47 -2.95
CA GLN A 62 -0.14 9.14 -3.57
C GLN A 62 0.73 8.09 -2.88
N MET A 63 0.84 8.17 -1.54
CA MET A 63 1.64 7.30 -0.67
C MET A 63 3.16 7.52 -0.73
N ASP A 64 3.64 8.60 -1.34
CA ASP A 64 5.06 8.94 -1.33
C ASP A 64 5.46 9.51 0.04
N SER A 65 6.21 8.72 0.81
CA SER A 65 6.67 9.12 2.14
C SER A 65 7.79 10.18 2.12
N LEU A 66 8.44 10.38 0.98
CA LEU A 66 9.51 11.35 0.80
C LEU A 66 9.04 12.59 0.02
N ALA A 67 7.74 12.70 -0.26
CA ALA A 67 7.18 13.83 -0.98
C ALA A 67 7.49 15.15 -0.26
N VAL A 68 7.91 16.14 -1.04
CA VAL A 68 8.15 17.52 -0.58
C VAL A 68 7.30 18.45 -1.42
N GLY A 69 6.35 19.11 -0.77
CA GLY A 69 5.44 20.05 -1.40
C GLY A 69 6.02 21.47 -1.52
N LYS A 70 5.32 22.32 -2.26
CA LYS A 70 5.78 23.70 -2.55
C LYS A 70 5.78 24.61 -1.34
N ALA A 71 4.94 24.33 -0.34
CA ALA A 71 4.84 25.11 0.91
C ALA A 71 5.70 24.51 2.04
N ASN A 72 6.72 23.73 1.68
CA ASN A 72 7.54 22.99 2.65
C ASN A 72 6.71 21.98 3.47
N ASP A 73 5.70 21.43 2.83
CA ASP A 73 4.89 20.32 3.32
C ASP A 73 5.61 19.00 3.04
N LEU A 74 5.61 18.07 3.99
CA LEU A 74 6.42 16.84 3.95
C LEU A 74 5.58 15.57 4.11
N GLY A 75 6.04 14.52 3.44
CA GLY A 75 5.65 13.13 3.65
C GLY A 75 4.25 12.77 3.14
N ILE A 76 3.77 11.61 3.58
CA ILE A 76 2.53 11.01 3.06
C ILE A 76 1.28 11.88 3.24
N LEU A 77 1.26 12.73 4.25
CA LEU A 77 0.14 13.63 4.58
C LEU A 77 0.43 15.10 4.27
N GLN A 78 1.57 15.40 3.65
CA GLN A 78 1.99 16.77 3.32
C GLN A 78 1.86 17.70 4.53
N ILE A 79 2.49 17.29 5.63
CA ILE A 79 2.45 17.99 6.91
C ILE A 79 3.30 19.25 6.86
N THR A 80 2.72 20.38 7.22
CA THR A 80 3.40 21.68 7.30
C THR A 80 4.05 21.89 8.67
N PRO A 81 5.07 22.79 8.80
CA PRO A 81 5.60 23.18 10.10
C PRO A 81 4.52 23.67 11.08
N ILE A 82 3.56 24.47 10.59
CA ILE A 82 2.46 25.01 11.41
C ILE A 82 1.59 23.87 11.99
N PHE A 83 1.38 22.81 11.23
CA PHE A 83 0.63 21.65 11.72
C PHE A 83 1.40 20.94 12.84
N VAL A 84 2.72 20.80 12.72
CA VAL A 84 3.57 20.21 13.78
C VAL A 84 3.51 21.06 15.05
N ASP A 85 3.63 22.38 14.93
CA ASP A 85 3.53 23.29 16.06
C ASP A 85 2.19 23.18 16.78
N GLU A 86 1.08 23.08 16.03
CA GLU A 86 -0.25 22.88 16.61
C GLU A 86 -0.38 21.53 17.32
N VAL A 87 0.16 20.44 16.74
CA VAL A 87 0.17 19.13 17.41
C VAL A 87 0.98 19.18 18.70
N ASN A 88 2.18 19.75 18.68
CA ASN A 88 3.02 19.93 19.87
C ASN A 88 2.31 20.75 20.94
N ARG A 89 1.63 21.82 20.55
CA ARG A 89 0.79 22.63 21.46
C ARG A 89 -0.33 21.81 22.11
N LEU A 90 -0.97 20.90 21.35
CA LEU A 90 -2.05 20.02 21.85
C LEU A 90 -1.53 19.00 22.86
N VAL A 91 -0.33 18.46 22.66
CA VAL A 91 0.29 17.53 23.63
C VAL A 91 1.03 18.21 24.77
N GLY A 92 1.19 19.53 24.71
CA GLY A 92 1.84 20.33 25.77
C GLY A 92 3.36 20.20 25.86
N LYS A 93 4.02 19.72 24.79
CA LYS A 93 5.49 19.55 24.70
C LYS A 93 5.93 19.46 23.24
N ASP A 94 7.22 19.74 22.98
CA ASP A 94 7.87 19.55 21.66
C ASP A 94 8.15 18.07 21.41
N GLN A 95 7.12 17.34 21.04
CA GLN A 95 7.20 15.88 20.80
C GLN A 95 7.64 15.54 19.38
N PHE A 96 7.27 16.38 18.41
CA PHE A 96 7.53 16.16 17.01
C PHE A 96 8.34 17.32 16.41
N SER A 97 9.24 16.98 15.50
CA SER A 97 9.89 17.90 14.57
C SER A 97 9.22 17.85 13.21
N HIS A 98 9.43 18.86 12.37
CA HIS A 98 8.89 18.83 11.01
C HIS A 98 9.45 17.66 10.17
N GLN A 99 10.71 17.25 10.39
CA GLN A 99 11.33 16.12 9.72
C GLN A 99 10.64 14.77 10.05
N ASP A 100 9.95 14.69 11.17
CA ASP A 100 9.18 13.49 11.54
C ASP A 100 8.01 13.21 10.57
N ALA A 101 7.58 14.22 9.81
CA ALA A 101 6.57 14.05 8.77
C ALA A 101 7.00 13.15 7.59
N LEU A 102 8.31 12.91 7.41
CA LEU A 102 8.83 11.94 6.45
C LEU A 102 8.66 10.48 6.90
N SER A 103 8.38 10.24 8.19
CA SER A 103 7.99 8.94 8.70
C SER A 103 6.47 8.76 8.57
N PRO A 104 5.99 7.76 7.80
CA PRO A 104 4.56 7.45 7.70
C PRO A 104 3.90 7.23 9.06
N GLU A 105 4.57 6.53 9.97
CA GLU A 105 4.08 6.25 11.30
C GLU A 105 3.89 7.55 12.12
N LYS A 106 4.89 8.43 12.14
CA LYS A 106 4.82 9.69 12.88
C LYS A 106 3.81 10.66 12.26
N SER A 107 3.70 10.68 10.93
CA SER A 107 2.66 11.44 10.23
C SER A 107 1.26 11.02 10.65
N LEU A 108 0.98 9.72 10.69
CA LEU A 108 -0.30 9.18 11.16
C LEU A 108 -0.52 9.45 12.65
N GLN A 109 0.52 9.36 13.48
CA GLN A 109 0.44 9.69 14.90
C GLN A 109 0.08 11.17 15.12
N MET A 110 0.71 12.09 14.40
CA MET A 110 0.36 13.53 14.45
C MET A 110 -1.08 13.76 13.99
N LEU A 111 -1.52 13.13 12.90
CA LEU A 111 -2.90 13.21 12.44
C LEU A 111 -3.88 12.69 13.50
N ALA A 112 -3.59 11.54 14.12
CA ALA A 112 -4.43 10.94 15.15
C ALA A 112 -4.60 11.87 16.36
N ILE A 113 -3.51 12.46 16.86
CA ILE A 113 -3.54 13.43 17.96
C ILE A 113 -4.41 14.64 17.59
N TYR A 114 -4.17 15.21 16.42
CA TYR A 114 -4.92 16.38 15.95
C TYR A 114 -6.41 16.10 15.83
N GLN A 115 -6.77 14.98 15.22
CA GLN A 115 -8.17 14.58 15.03
C GLN A 115 -8.86 14.24 16.35
N ALA A 116 -8.19 13.57 17.29
CA ALA A 116 -8.75 13.29 18.61
C ALA A 116 -9.17 14.57 19.35
N HIS A 117 -8.45 15.66 19.16
CA HIS A 117 -8.76 16.96 19.79
C HIS A 117 -9.79 17.79 19.01
N LYS A 118 -9.70 17.79 17.67
CA LYS A 118 -10.50 18.68 16.81
C LYS A 118 -11.72 17.99 16.20
N ASN A 119 -11.70 16.68 16.10
CA ASN A 119 -12.73 15.86 15.43
C ASN A 119 -12.93 14.51 16.14
N PRO A 120 -13.30 14.49 17.43
CA PRO A 120 -13.38 13.25 18.22
C PRO A 120 -14.41 12.24 17.69
N SER A 121 -15.38 12.67 16.89
CA SER A 121 -16.35 11.80 16.23
C SER A 121 -15.81 11.15 14.96
N HIS A 122 -14.61 11.51 14.51
CA HIS A 122 -14.02 11.11 13.23
C HIS A 122 -14.93 11.39 12.02
N ASP A 123 -15.67 12.51 12.06
CA ASP A 123 -16.49 12.94 10.93
C ASP A 123 -15.62 13.22 9.70
N THR A 124 -15.96 12.56 8.58
CA THR A 124 -15.17 12.61 7.35
C THR A 124 -15.09 14.01 6.74
N ASP A 125 -16.21 14.74 6.68
CA ASP A 125 -16.22 16.08 6.07
C ASP A 125 -15.42 17.08 6.92
N LYS A 126 -15.53 16.96 8.22
CA LYS A 126 -14.73 17.75 9.16
C LYS A 126 -13.24 17.40 9.09
N ALA A 127 -12.89 16.12 8.95
CA ALA A 127 -11.50 15.70 8.77
C ALA A 127 -10.88 16.31 7.51
N ILE A 128 -11.62 16.29 6.39
CA ILE A 128 -11.20 16.90 5.13
C ILE A 128 -10.98 18.41 5.28
N GLN A 129 -11.92 19.10 5.92
CA GLN A 129 -11.84 20.55 6.17
C GLN A 129 -10.66 20.91 7.05
N LEU A 130 -10.42 20.14 8.13
CA LEU A 130 -9.32 20.36 9.07
C LEU A 130 -7.95 20.12 8.43
N HIS A 131 -7.87 19.15 7.51
CA HIS A 131 -6.60 18.83 6.85
C HIS A 131 -6.18 19.93 5.87
N ASN A 132 -7.10 20.43 5.06
CA ASN A 132 -6.84 21.54 4.14
C ASN A 132 -7.95 22.59 4.18
N PRO A 133 -7.93 23.51 5.17
CA PRO A 133 -8.99 24.50 5.33
C PRO A 133 -9.16 25.45 4.14
N LYS A 134 -8.10 25.65 3.35
CA LYS A 134 -8.09 26.52 2.17
C LYS A 134 -8.46 25.81 0.88
N GLY A 135 -8.48 24.47 0.88
CA GLY A 135 -8.71 23.65 -0.31
C GLY A 135 -10.14 23.69 -0.85
N GLY A 136 -11.10 24.03 0.01
CA GLY A 136 -12.50 24.20 -0.36
C GLY A 136 -13.12 22.98 -1.05
N TYR A 137 -14.14 23.24 -1.87
CA TYR A 137 -14.89 22.20 -2.57
C TYR A 137 -14.02 21.33 -3.51
N ALA A 138 -13.06 21.93 -4.20
CA ALA A 138 -12.20 21.19 -5.14
C ALA A 138 -11.34 20.14 -4.43
N TYR A 139 -10.80 20.47 -3.28
CA TYR A 139 -10.04 19.55 -2.44
C TYR A 139 -10.94 18.44 -1.89
N ALA A 140 -12.07 18.81 -1.27
CA ALA A 140 -13.02 17.84 -0.74
C ALA A 140 -13.49 16.83 -1.79
N ARG A 141 -13.74 17.27 -3.02
CA ARG A 141 -14.09 16.39 -4.15
C ARG A 141 -12.99 15.40 -4.48
N LYS A 142 -11.71 15.81 -4.44
CA LYS A 142 -10.56 14.88 -4.67
C LYS A 142 -10.52 13.81 -3.60
N VAL A 143 -10.63 14.18 -2.32
CA VAL A 143 -10.62 13.22 -1.21
C VAL A 143 -11.81 12.27 -1.32
N LYS A 144 -13.03 12.76 -1.54
CA LYS A 144 -14.23 11.92 -1.72
C LYS A 144 -14.11 10.94 -2.89
N LYS A 145 -13.47 11.36 -3.99
CA LYS A 145 -13.14 10.45 -5.11
C LYS A 145 -12.18 9.34 -4.66
N ASN A 146 -11.18 9.65 -3.85
CA ASN A 146 -10.26 8.64 -3.32
C ASN A 146 -10.93 7.72 -2.29
N ILE A 147 -11.85 8.23 -1.46
CA ILE A 147 -12.69 7.38 -0.59
C ILE A 147 -13.45 6.34 -1.42
N ALA A 148 -14.10 6.76 -2.51
CA ALA A 148 -14.80 5.83 -3.40
C ALA A 148 -13.85 4.78 -4.02
N ARG A 149 -12.63 5.18 -4.40
CA ARG A 149 -11.61 4.24 -4.93
C ARG A 149 -11.19 3.21 -3.89
N VAL A 150 -10.93 3.64 -2.65
CA VAL A 150 -10.56 2.75 -1.54
C VAL A 150 -11.67 1.75 -1.26
N LYS A 151 -12.92 2.20 -1.14
CA LYS A 151 -14.10 1.33 -0.94
C LYS A 151 -14.27 0.32 -2.08
N THR A 152 -14.03 0.74 -3.33
CA THR A 152 -14.07 -0.16 -4.49
C THR A 152 -12.97 -1.22 -4.41
N TYR A 153 -11.76 -0.83 -4.05
CA TYR A 153 -10.64 -1.77 -3.87
C TYR A 153 -10.94 -2.81 -2.76
N GLU A 154 -11.45 -2.35 -1.61
CA GLU A 154 -11.84 -3.22 -0.50
C GLU A 154 -12.92 -4.23 -0.92
N TYR A 155 -13.93 -3.79 -1.66
CA TYR A 155 -14.95 -4.67 -2.21
C TYR A 155 -14.36 -5.79 -3.09
N TYR A 156 -13.47 -5.45 -4.05
CA TYR A 156 -12.84 -6.46 -4.90
C TYR A 156 -11.90 -7.37 -4.11
N ARG A 157 -11.17 -6.85 -3.13
CA ARG A 157 -10.33 -7.64 -2.24
C ARG A 157 -11.16 -8.71 -1.51
N THR A 158 -12.29 -8.33 -0.95
CA THR A 158 -13.20 -9.24 -0.24
C THR A 158 -13.74 -10.34 -1.18
N LEU A 159 -14.09 -10.01 -2.42
CA LEU A 159 -14.55 -11.00 -3.40
C LEU A 159 -13.46 -12.04 -3.70
N VAL A 160 -12.21 -11.62 -3.87
CA VAL A 160 -11.08 -12.52 -4.16
C VAL A 160 -10.78 -13.44 -2.97
N THR A 161 -10.76 -12.90 -1.75
CA THR A 161 -10.48 -13.70 -0.54
C THR A 161 -11.58 -14.72 -0.25
N ASN A 162 -12.86 -14.37 -0.48
CA ASN A 162 -14.00 -15.27 -0.25
C ASN A 162 -14.15 -16.35 -1.34
N SER A 163 -13.63 -16.12 -2.56
CA SER A 163 -13.69 -17.12 -3.64
C SER A 163 -12.57 -18.16 -3.57
N SER A 164 -11.66 -18.07 -2.60
CA SER A 164 -10.54 -18.99 -2.40
C SER A 164 -10.84 -20.12 -1.38
N HIS A 165 -12.09 -20.23 -0.94
CA HIS A 165 -12.63 -21.29 -0.09
C HIS A 165 -13.65 -22.14 -0.86
#